data_ee8db3578ea73646a7926457984df8a1
#
_entry.id   ee8db3578ea73646a7926457984df8a1
#
_cell.length_a   1.000
_cell.length_b   1.000
_cell.length_c   1.000
_cell.angle_alpha   90.00
_cell.angle_beta   90.00
_cell.angle_gamma   90.00
#
_symmetry.space_group_name_H-M   'P 1'
#
loop_
_entity.id
_entity.type
_entity.pdbx_description
1 polymer ?
#
loop_
_entity_poly.entity_id
_entity_poly.type
_entity_poly.pdbx_seq_one_letter_code
_entity_poly.pdbx_strand_id
1 'polypeptide(L)'
;MQKFSLAVAAAVVVLLSACGPKTESTPAATASAPEVVAVAPVVAEAPENTLGKSVYNKTCAMCHAAGVAGAPKPGDKEDWAPRIAQGMDILFKHATEGYTGAKGMMPARGANPALTDDEMKAAISYMVDKSR
;
A
#
# COMPACT_ATOMS: atom_id res chain seq x y z
N MET A 1 4.94 1.52 45.84
CA MET A 1 6.29 1.03 46.19
C MET A 1 6.38 -0.40 45.67
N GLN A 2 7.02 -0.60 44.55
CA GLN A 2 7.72 -1.88 44.25
C GLN A 2 8.70 -1.65 43.11
N LYS A 3 9.95 -1.58 43.53
CA LYS A 3 11.13 -1.52 42.68
C LYS A 3 11.44 -2.95 42.21
N PHE A 4 11.62 -3.18 40.96
CA PHE A 4 12.39 -4.31 40.48
C PHE A 4 13.51 -3.80 39.55
N SER A 5 14.67 -3.82 40.15
CA SER A 5 15.97 -3.66 39.50
C SER A 5 16.45 -5.01 38.98
N LEU A 6 17.50 -4.89 38.15
CA LEU A 6 18.51 -5.91 37.79
C LEU A 6 18.19 -6.68 36.51
N ALA A 7 19.07 -6.82 35.61
CA ALA A 7 20.46 -6.53 35.35
C ALA A 7 20.92 -7.53 34.25
N VAL A 8 21.72 -7.01 33.36
CA VAL A 8 22.92 -7.61 32.78
C VAL A 8 22.82 -8.96 32.06
N ALA A 9 23.12 -8.97 30.76
CA ALA A 9 24.29 -9.71 30.28
C ALA A 9 24.54 -9.42 28.78
N ALA A 10 25.71 -8.90 28.53
CA ALA A 10 26.35 -8.78 27.23
C ALA A 10 26.83 -10.17 26.75
N ALA A 11 26.68 -10.43 25.47
CA ALA A 11 27.49 -11.41 24.76
C ALA A 11 27.76 -10.92 23.34
N VAL A 12 28.95 -10.40 23.18
CA VAL A 12 29.59 -10.14 21.90
C VAL A 12 30.12 -11.48 21.39
N VAL A 13 29.72 -11.86 20.18
CA VAL A 13 30.47 -12.85 19.39
C VAL A 13 30.75 -12.27 18.03
N VAL A 14 31.98 -11.87 17.86
CA VAL A 14 32.69 -11.58 16.61
C VAL A 14 33.14 -12.90 16.01
N LEU A 15 32.73 -13.19 14.77
CA LEU A 15 33.46 -14.16 13.95
C LEU A 15 33.68 -13.57 12.54
N LEU A 16 34.93 -13.17 12.35
CA LEU A 16 35.58 -13.00 11.05
C LEU A 16 35.87 -14.40 10.48
N SER A 17 35.68 -14.56 9.17
CA SER A 17 36.43 -15.47 8.28
C SER A 17 35.74 -15.41 6.90
N ALA A 18 36.32 -15.41 5.78
CA ALA A 18 37.68 -15.34 5.27
C ALA A 18 37.54 -15.20 3.75
N CYS A 19 38.42 -14.46 3.16
CA CYS A 19 38.69 -14.42 1.71
C CYS A 19 39.11 -15.80 1.18
N GLY A 20 38.75 -16.12 -0.07
CA GLY A 20 39.32 -17.21 -0.87
C GLY A 20 39.03 -17.05 -2.36
N PRO A 21 39.87 -17.56 -3.29
CA PRO A 21 40.41 -16.74 -4.35
C PRO A 21 39.80 -16.99 -5.75
N LYS A 22 40.04 -15.98 -6.56
CA LYS A 22 39.99 -15.87 -8.00
C LYS A 22 40.53 -17.10 -8.73
N THR A 23 39.76 -17.65 -9.67
CA THR A 23 40.29 -18.47 -10.75
C THR A 23 39.74 -17.97 -12.08
N GLU A 24 40.65 -17.46 -12.86
CA GLU A 24 40.54 -17.04 -14.24
C GLU A 24 40.64 -18.29 -15.13
N SER A 25 39.73 -18.42 -16.08
CA SER A 25 39.93 -19.25 -17.26
C SER A 25 39.02 -18.79 -18.40
N THR A 26 39.60 -18.23 -19.41
CA THR A 26 39.11 -17.94 -20.75
C THR A 26 39.62 -19.03 -21.70
N PRO A 27 39.16 -19.14 -22.96
CA PRO A 27 37.82 -19.21 -23.54
C PRO A 27 37.60 -20.51 -24.39
N ALA A 28 36.34 -20.81 -24.68
CA ALA A 28 36.06 -21.62 -25.88
C ALA A 28 34.72 -21.14 -26.47
N ALA A 29 34.82 -20.67 -27.69
CA ALA A 29 33.72 -20.30 -28.55
C ALA A 29 33.01 -21.57 -29.02
N THR A 30 31.67 -21.63 -28.98
CA THR A 30 30.88 -22.48 -29.89
C THR A 30 29.44 -22.00 -29.95
N ALA A 31 29.06 -21.57 -31.15
CA ALA A 31 27.76 -21.57 -31.81
C ALA A 31 26.48 -21.24 -31.04
N SER A 32 26.02 -20.09 -31.36
CA SER A 32 24.66 -19.59 -31.64
C SER A 32 23.56 -20.66 -31.76
N ALA A 33 22.63 -20.66 -30.83
CA ALA A 33 21.22 -21.00 -31.08
C ALA A 33 20.38 -19.83 -30.61
N PRO A 34 19.36 -19.36 -31.35
CA PRO A 34 18.51 -18.27 -30.90
C PRO A 34 17.64 -18.78 -29.74
N GLU A 35 17.97 -18.33 -28.56
CA GLU A 35 17.11 -18.47 -27.39
C GLU A 35 15.86 -17.61 -27.62
N VAL A 36 14.75 -18.28 -27.86
CA VAL A 36 13.44 -17.66 -27.88
C VAL A 36 13.18 -17.17 -26.45
N VAL A 37 13.47 -15.91 -26.21
CA VAL A 37 13.09 -15.24 -24.98
C VAL A 37 11.56 -15.29 -24.92
N ALA A 38 11.02 -16.19 -24.13
CA ALA A 38 9.62 -16.18 -23.78
C ALA A 38 9.36 -14.85 -23.05
N VAL A 39 8.85 -13.89 -23.81
CA VAL A 39 8.33 -12.64 -23.24
C VAL A 39 7.15 -13.05 -22.37
N ALA A 40 7.38 -13.11 -21.06
CA ALA A 40 6.31 -13.22 -20.10
C ALA A 40 5.29 -12.11 -20.41
N PRO A 41 3.98 -12.39 -20.38
CA PRO A 41 2.98 -11.36 -20.64
C PRO A 41 3.23 -10.24 -19.64
N VAL A 42 3.64 -9.08 -20.14
CA VAL A 42 3.61 -7.83 -19.39
C VAL A 42 2.14 -7.60 -19.11
N VAL A 43 1.70 -7.92 -17.91
CA VAL A 43 0.40 -7.48 -17.41
C VAL A 43 0.47 -5.97 -17.47
N ALA A 44 -0.22 -5.37 -18.44
CA ALA A 44 -0.33 -3.93 -18.54
C ALA A 44 -0.96 -3.45 -17.24
N GLU A 45 -0.13 -2.94 -16.36
CA GLU A 45 -0.58 -2.28 -15.13
C GLU A 45 -1.46 -1.11 -15.57
N ALA A 46 -2.73 -1.12 -15.14
CA ALA A 46 -3.64 -0.04 -15.44
C ALA A 46 -2.98 1.29 -15.04
N PRO A 47 -3.13 2.37 -15.85
CA PRO A 47 -2.44 3.63 -15.58
C PRO A 47 -2.67 4.04 -14.13
N GLU A 48 -1.58 4.24 -13.39
CA GLU A 48 -1.65 4.55 -11.96
C GLU A 48 -2.50 5.81 -11.76
N ASN A 49 -3.52 5.72 -10.90
CA ASN A 49 -4.36 6.86 -10.53
C ASN A 49 -3.54 7.84 -9.67
N THR A 50 -2.67 8.61 -10.32
CA THR A 50 -1.73 9.53 -9.65
C THR A 50 -2.43 10.66 -8.91
N LEU A 51 -3.52 11.19 -9.46
CA LEU A 51 -4.35 12.19 -8.79
C LEU A 51 -4.96 11.59 -7.51
N GLY A 52 -5.59 10.44 -7.60
CA GLY A 52 -6.21 9.77 -6.46
C GLY A 52 -5.21 9.44 -5.37
N LYS A 53 -4.03 8.95 -5.73
CA LYS A 53 -2.93 8.70 -4.80
C LYS A 53 -2.46 9.98 -4.11
N SER A 54 -2.34 11.08 -4.85
CA SER A 54 -1.94 12.38 -4.29
C SER A 54 -2.96 12.90 -3.29
N VAL A 55 -4.24 12.90 -3.64
CA VAL A 55 -5.32 13.35 -2.76
C VAL A 55 -5.44 12.44 -1.53
N TYR A 56 -5.37 11.12 -1.73
CA TYR A 56 -5.36 10.17 -0.63
C TYR A 56 -4.25 10.50 0.38
N ASN A 57 -3.03 10.66 -0.07
CA ASN A 57 -1.88 10.93 0.81
C ASN A 57 -1.99 12.25 1.57
N LYS A 58 -2.58 13.27 0.95
CA LYS A 58 -2.70 14.61 1.55
C LYS A 58 -3.84 14.73 2.55
N THR A 59 -4.94 14.01 2.35
CA THR A 59 -6.17 14.20 3.14
C THR A 59 -6.65 12.90 3.77
N CYS A 60 -6.87 11.86 2.98
CA CYS A 60 -7.58 10.66 3.43
C CYS A 60 -6.72 9.76 4.32
N ALA A 61 -5.42 9.70 4.06
CA ALA A 61 -4.48 8.83 4.75
C ALA A 61 -4.39 9.10 6.26
N MET A 62 -4.72 10.31 6.71
CA MET A 62 -4.74 10.67 8.13
C MET A 62 -5.59 9.69 8.95
N CYS A 63 -6.72 9.27 8.40
CA CYS A 63 -7.60 8.29 9.06
C CYS A 63 -7.47 6.90 8.43
N HIS A 64 -7.46 6.82 7.09
CA HIS A 64 -7.54 5.55 6.38
C HIS A 64 -6.24 4.75 6.32
N ALA A 65 -5.08 5.35 6.54
CA ALA A 65 -3.82 4.59 6.57
C ALA A 65 -3.70 3.73 7.84
N ALA A 66 -4.11 4.26 8.98
CA ALA A 66 -4.00 3.60 10.28
C ALA A 66 -5.32 3.02 10.80
N GLY A 67 -6.45 3.25 10.13
CA GLY A 67 -7.76 2.80 10.58
C GLY A 67 -8.31 3.60 11.76
N VAL A 68 -7.98 4.88 11.83
CA VAL A 68 -8.43 5.77 12.91
C VAL A 68 -9.95 5.83 12.96
N ALA A 69 -10.53 5.72 14.17
CA ALA A 69 -11.97 5.74 14.39
C ALA A 69 -12.78 4.79 13.49
N GLY A 70 -12.20 3.62 13.19
CA GLY A 70 -12.86 2.60 12.36
C GLY A 70 -12.84 2.87 10.86
N ALA A 71 -12.01 3.79 10.38
CA ALA A 71 -11.84 4.06 8.95
C ALA A 71 -11.29 2.82 8.22
N PRO A 72 -11.90 2.37 7.10
CA PRO A 72 -11.43 1.19 6.39
C PRO A 72 -10.07 1.48 5.72
N LYS A 73 -9.09 0.59 5.95
CA LYS A 73 -7.75 0.73 5.40
C LYS A 73 -7.72 0.25 3.95
N PRO A 74 -7.17 1.01 3.00
CA PRO A 74 -6.92 0.49 1.66
C PRO A 74 -6.06 -0.77 1.70
N GLY A 75 -6.47 -1.80 0.94
CA GLY A 75 -5.85 -3.12 0.96
C GLY A 75 -6.53 -4.14 1.88
N ASP A 76 -7.37 -3.71 2.80
CA ASP A 76 -8.20 -4.61 3.62
C ASP A 76 -9.42 -5.05 2.80
N LYS A 77 -9.25 -6.15 2.06
CA LYS A 77 -10.27 -6.67 1.14
C LYS A 77 -11.58 -7.05 1.85
N GLU A 78 -11.49 -7.61 3.05
CA GLU A 78 -12.67 -8.03 3.82
C GLU A 78 -13.51 -6.83 4.25
N ASP A 79 -12.86 -5.77 4.73
CA ASP A 79 -13.54 -4.55 5.14
C ASP A 79 -14.07 -3.75 3.95
N TRP A 80 -13.40 -3.82 2.79
CA TRP A 80 -13.81 -3.11 1.59
C TRP A 80 -14.85 -3.83 0.73
N ALA A 81 -14.89 -5.17 0.71
CA ALA A 81 -15.80 -5.92 -0.14
C ALA A 81 -17.28 -5.49 0.01
N PRO A 82 -17.86 -5.40 1.22
CA PRO A 82 -19.26 -4.98 1.37
C PRO A 82 -19.47 -3.50 1.01
N ARG A 83 -18.45 -2.66 1.07
CA ARG A 83 -18.51 -1.26 0.66
C ARG A 83 -18.50 -1.16 -0.86
N ILE A 84 -17.58 -1.85 -1.52
CA ILE A 84 -17.46 -1.89 -2.99
C ILE A 84 -18.74 -2.45 -3.63
N ALA A 85 -19.36 -3.43 -2.99
CA ALA A 85 -20.62 -4.02 -3.46
C ALA A 85 -21.79 -3.01 -3.52
N GLN A 86 -21.73 -1.90 -2.79
CA GLN A 86 -22.73 -0.83 -2.86
C GLN A 86 -22.60 0.03 -4.12
N GLY A 87 -21.47 -0.04 -4.81
CA GLY A 87 -21.18 0.74 -6.01
C GLY A 87 -20.49 2.07 -5.73
N MET A 88 -19.82 2.57 -6.77
CA MET A 88 -18.99 3.78 -6.69
C MET A 88 -19.80 5.03 -6.33
N ASP A 89 -21.03 5.15 -6.83
CA ASP A 89 -21.89 6.32 -6.56
C ASP A 89 -22.23 6.45 -5.07
N ILE A 90 -22.48 5.33 -4.41
CA ILE A 90 -22.75 5.31 -2.97
C ILE A 90 -21.47 5.65 -2.18
N LEU A 91 -20.33 5.10 -2.58
CA LEU A 91 -19.07 5.42 -1.95
C LEU A 91 -18.72 6.92 -2.11
N PHE A 92 -18.94 7.46 -3.31
CA PHE A 92 -18.73 8.88 -3.57
C PHE A 92 -19.66 9.75 -2.72
N LYS A 93 -20.95 9.41 -2.65
CA LYS A 93 -21.92 10.12 -1.82
C LYS A 93 -21.50 10.13 -0.35
N HIS A 94 -21.16 8.96 0.21
CA HIS A 94 -20.72 8.83 1.61
C HIS A 94 -19.49 9.68 1.90
N ALA A 95 -18.53 9.71 0.98
CA ALA A 95 -17.31 10.47 1.18
C ALA A 95 -17.50 11.99 1.02
N THR A 96 -18.43 12.43 0.14
CA THR A 96 -18.70 13.85 -0.08
C THR A 96 -19.61 14.46 0.98
N GLU A 97 -20.66 13.74 1.38
CA GLU A 97 -21.66 14.23 2.34
C GLU A 97 -21.31 13.88 3.78
N GLY A 98 -20.35 12.98 3.98
CA GLY A 98 -20.07 12.36 5.27
C GLY A 98 -20.92 11.11 5.49
N TYR A 99 -20.47 10.24 6.38
CA TYR A 99 -21.13 8.98 6.66
C TYR A 99 -20.92 8.54 8.10
N THR A 100 -22.00 8.13 8.77
CA THR A 100 -21.92 7.49 10.09
C THR A 100 -22.37 6.04 9.95
N GLY A 101 -21.46 5.11 10.25
CA GLY A 101 -21.70 3.68 10.21
C GLY A 101 -21.39 2.98 11.52
N ALA A 102 -21.54 1.66 11.54
CA ALA A 102 -21.31 0.86 12.75
C ALA A 102 -19.87 0.95 13.29
N LYS A 103 -18.90 1.26 12.45
CA LYS A 103 -17.48 1.34 12.84
C LYS A 103 -17.03 2.75 13.21
N GLY A 104 -17.82 3.78 12.94
CA GLY A 104 -17.47 5.15 13.23
C GLY A 104 -18.04 6.15 12.23
N MET A 105 -17.55 7.36 12.28
CA MET A 105 -18.01 8.48 11.47
C MET A 105 -16.90 8.96 10.54
N MET A 106 -17.23 9.14 9.27
CA MET A 106 -16.40 9.83 8.28
C MET A 106 -16.97 11.25 8.07
N PRO A 107 -16.20 12.31 8.31
CA PRO A 107 -16.66 13.66 8.03
C PRO A 107 -16.74 13.89 6.50
N ALA A 108 -17.61 14.82 6.10
CA ALA A 108 -17.76 15.22 4.71
C ALA A 108 -16.39 15.64 4.12
N ARG A 109 -16.09 15.12 2.92
CA ARG A 109 -14.83 15.38 2.19
C ARG A 109 -13.56 15.10 3.00
N GLY A 110 -13.63 14.18 3.98
CA GLY A 110 -12.50 13.91 4.86
C GLY A 110 -12.08 15.12 5.71
N ALA A 111 -13.04 16.00 6.06
CA ALA A 111 -12.87 17.27 6.74
C ALA A 111 -12.09 18.34 5.91
N ASN A 112 -11.95 18.15 4.60
CA ASN A 112 -11.36 19.13 3.70
C ASN A 112 -12.39 19.64 2.68
N PRO A 113 -13.11 20.73 2.96
CA PRO A 113 -14.16 21.25 2.08
C PRO A 113 -13.63 21.81 0.74
N ALA A 114 -12.32 22.04 0.63
CA ALA A 114 -11.71 22.56 -0.60
C ALA A 114 -11.50 21.48 -1.69
N LEU A 115 -11.64 20.19 -1.36
CA LEU A 115 -11.56 19.13 -2.36
C LEU A 115 -12.68 19.23 -3.38
N THR A 116 -12.35 19.15 -4.65
CA THR A 116 -13.32 19.07 -5.72
C THR A 116 -13.94 17.67 -5.83
N ASP A 117 -15.06 17.54 -6.54
CA ASP A 117 -15.69 16.24 -6.77
C ASP A 117 -14.81 15.29 -7.57
N ASP A 118 -14.04 15.80 -8.52
CA ASP A 118 -13.11 14.98 -9.30
C ASP A 118 -11.95 14.46 -8.45
N GLU A 119 -11.42 15.27 -7.55
CA GLU A 119 -10.42 14.85 -6.58
C GLU A 119 -10.99 13.79 -5.62
N MET A 120 -12.23 13.97 -5.15
CA MET A 120 -12.91 12.98 -4.32
C MET A 120 -13.09 11.66 -5.06
N LYS A 121 -13.60 11.69 -6.30
CA LYS A 121 -13.76 10.49 -7.14
C LYS A 121 -12.43 9.78 -7.37
N ALA A 122 -11.39 10.54 -7.68
CA ALA A 122 -10.05 9.98 -7.91
C ALA A 122 -9.51 9.28 -6.65
N ALA A 123 -9.63 9.92 -5.48
CA ALA A 123 -9.15 9.34 -4.22
C ALA A 123 -9.93 8.08 -3.81
N ILE A 124 -11.25 8.07 -4.00
CA ILE A 124 -12.09 6.92 -3.72
C ILE A 124 -11.73 5.77 -4.66
N SER A 125 -11.60 6.04 -5.97
CA SER A 125 -11.16 5.02 -6.94
C SER A 125 -9.81 4.43 -6.56
N TYR A 126 -8.84 5.26 -6.16
CA TYR A 126 -7.53 4.79 -5.69
C TYR A 126 -7.66 3.82 -4.50
N MET A 127 -8.47 4.16 -3.49
CA MET A 127 -8.65 3.30 -2.32
C MET A 127 -9.37 1.99 -2.67
N VAL A 128 -10.38 2.05 -3.55
CA VAL A 128 -11.11 0.88 -4.06
C VAL A 128 -10.18 -0.04 -4.85
N ASP A 129 -9.37 0.51 -5.75
CA ASP A 129 -8.45 -0.28 -6.59
C ASP A 129 -7.38 -0.99 -5.77
N LYS A 130 -6.93 -0.38 -4.67
CA LYS A 130 -6.03 -1.04 -3.70
C LYS A 130 -6.70 -2.14 -2.90
N SER A 131 -8.03 -2.22 -2.89
CA SER A 131 -8.82 -3.07 -1.98
C SER A 131 -9.64 -4.15 -2.68
N ARG A 132 -9.47 -4.30 -4.00
CA ARG A 132 -10.10 -5.36 -4.82
C ARG A 132 -9.29 -6.65 -4.83
#